data_b108a97cc8b3ece6ff8b94ade14c585c
#
_entry.id   b108a97cc8b3ece6ff8b94ade14c585c
#
_cell.length_a   1.000
_cell.length_b   1.000
_cell.length_c   1.000
_cell.angle_alpha   90.00
_cell.angle_beta   90.00
_cell.angle_gamma   90.00
#
_symmetry.space_group_name_H-M   'P 1'
#
loop_
_entity.id
_entity.type
_entity.pdbx_description
1 polymer ?
#
loop_
_entity_poly.entity_id
_entity_poly.type
_entity_poly.pdbx_seq_one_letter_code
_entity_poly.pdbx_strand_id
1 'polypeptide(L)'
;MFKQLIIPIIASQAMASYCLQYVDDSINVKQETRTANAQIAHDQAKEKNWVHENQDYPKNVWFVMFWSIDNGDYAGLGHIALAYVDDAGNMQIHDSEVHRNARQPYTTLSEVSNWFGSVGTRLTYLGWSIGADGVKLIEETQEKAKAKKGEIMILFREKDGKVYWLVGNKYTYVKNPSDLVKIQTLMNKAGYDTWIHTDLKQIEYLKRLAQLV
;
A
#
# COMPACT_ATOMS: atom_id res chain seq x y z
N MET A 1 0.06 -4.59 -6.66
CA MET A 1 1.45 -4.24 -7.08
C MET A 1 1.65 -2.76 -6.85
N PHE A 2 2.89 -2.31 -6.55
CA PHE A 2 3.19 -0.89 -6.37
C PHE A 2 4.08 -0.39 -7.49
N LYS A 3 3.90 0.88 -7.89
CA LYS A 3 4.72 1.58 -8.87
C LYS A 3 5.48 2.71 -8.18
N GLN A 4 6.78 2.78 -8.41
CA GLN A 4 7.60 3.89 -7.93
C GLN A 4 7.25 5.18 -8.66
N LEU A 5 6.94 6.23 -7.91
CA LEU A 5 6.72 7.58 -8.42
C LEU A 5 7.98 8.44 -8.28
N ILE A 6 8.68 8.31 -7.15
CA ILE A 6 9.90 9.03 -6.83
C ILE A 6 10.95 8.03 -6.38
N ILE A 7 12.11 8.02 -7.02
CA ILE A 7 13.29 7.30 -6.52
C ILE A 7 14.00 8.24 -5.55
N PRO A 8 14.10 7.90 -4.25
CA PRO A 8 14.73 8.79 -3.29
C PRO A 8 16.23 8.92 -3.53
N ILE A 9 16.75 10.10 -3.29
CA ILE A 9 18.20 10.34 -3.27
C ILE A 9 18.69 10.01 -1.87
N ILE A 10 19.30 8.85 -1.69
CA ILE A 10 19.84 8.45 -0.39
C ILE A 10 21.02 9.36 -0.06
N ALA A 11 20.81 10.28 0.89
CA ALA A 11 21.80 11.28 1.24
C ALA A 11 23.07 10.66 1.81
N SER A 12 24.23 11.12 1.34
CA SER A 12 25.53 10.67 1.85
C SER A 12 25.87 11.29 3.23
N GLN A 13 25.18 12.37 3.63
CA GLN A 13 25.43 13.11 4.86
C GLN A 13 24.10 13.50 5.52
N ALA A 14 23.55 12.61 6.36
CA ALA A 14 22.45 12.95 7.23
C ALA A 14 22.96 13.43 8.59
N MET A 15 22.31 14.42 9.16
CA MET A 15 22.56 14.83 10.53
C MET A 15 21.83 13.88 11.47
N ALA A 16 22.52 13.33 12.47
CA ALA A 16 21.89 12.49 13.49
C ALA A 16 20.74 13.23 14.19
N SER A 17 19.67 12.51 14.55
CA SER A 17 18.45 13.04 15.16
C SER A 17 17.56 13.90 14.23
N TYR A 18 17.87 14.03 12.95
CA TYR A 18 17.05 14.72 11.96
C TYR A 18 16.42 13.75 10.97
N CYS A 19 15.80 12.67 11.47
CA CYS A 19 15.25 11.59 10.64
C CYS A 19 14.20 12.08 9.65
N LEU A 20 13.30 12.98 10.04
CA LEU A 20 12.30 13.54 9.13
C LEU A 20 12.95 14.38 8.03
N GLN A 21 13.85 15.29 8.40
CA GLN A 21 14.56 16.10 7.40
C GLN A 21 15.33 15.23 6.40
N TYR A 22 15.95 14.13 6.87
CA TYR A 22 16.63 13.17 6.01
C TYR A 22 15.69 12.58 4.95
N VAL A 23 14.50 12.13 5.37
CA VAL A 23 13.50 11.57 4.46
C VAL A 23 12.97 12.64 3.51
N ASP A 24 12.61 13.80 4.03
CA ASP A 24 12.08 14.93 3.25
C ASP A 24 13.06 15.38 2.15
N ASP A 25 14.34 15.53 2.50
CA ASP A 25 15.36 15.90 1.53
C ASP A 25 15.56 14.79 0.48
N SER A 26 15.52 13.54 0.90
CA SER A 26 15.67 12.38 0.01
C SER A 26 14.54 12.26 -1.02
N ILE A 27 13.32 12.68 -0.68
CA ILE A 27 12.15 12.60 -1.57
C ILE A 27 11.70 13.97 -2.10
N ASN A 28 12.52 14.99 -1.87
CA ASN A 28 12.32 16.36 -2.34
C ASN A 28 10.99 16.98 -1.87
N VAL A 29 10.67 16.82 -0.57
CA VAL A 29 9.53 17.51 0.05
C VAL A 29 9.79 19.02 0.07
N LYS A 30 8.80 19.80 -0.37
CA LYS A 30 8.88 21.25 -0.32
C LYS A 30 8.87 21.75 1.13
N GLN A 31 9.67 22.78 1.42
CA GLN A 31 9.84 23.32 2.77
C GLN A 31 8.49 23.70 3.42
N GLU A 32 7.59 24.28 2.67
CA GLU A 32 6.28 24.74 3.14
C GLU A 32 5.31 23.61 3.52
N THR A 33 5.59 22.36 3.13
CA THR A 33 4.74 21.19 3.43
C THR A 33 5.31 20.29 4.51
N ARG A 34 6.56 20.54 4.95
CA ARG A 34 7.24 19.75 5.97
C ARG A 34 6.56 19.89 7.32
N THR A 35 6.37 18.78 7.99
CA THR A 35 5.89 18.78 9.38
C THR A 35 7.01 18.98 10.37
N ALA A 36 6.67 19.24 11.63
CA ALA A 36 7.65 19.53 12.66
C ALA A 36 8.42 18.30 13.17
N ASN A 37 7.83 17.11 13.05
CA ASN A 37 8.42 15.85 13.51
C ASN A 37 7.79 14.64 12.82
N ALA A 38 8.40 13.48 12.98
CA ALA A 38 7.99 12.24 12.31
C ALA A 38 6.64 11.71 12.81
N GLN A 39 6.24 11.99 14.05
CA GLN A 39 4.92 11.61 14.56
C GLN A 39 3.81 12.36 13.83
N ILE A 40 3.97 13.67 13.61
CA ILE A 40 2.99 14.47 12.86
C ILE A 40 2.94 14.01 11.40
N ALA A 41 4.09 13.72 10.79
CA ALA A 41 4.14 13.18 9.42
C ALA A 41 3.40 11.83 9.31
N HIS A 42 3.58 10.93 10.30
CA HIS A 42 2.84 9.67 10.41
C HIS A 42 1.32 9.90 10.50
N ASP A 43 0.89 10.79 11.41
CA ASP A 43 -0.53 11.04 11.66
C ASP A 43 -1.22 11.62 10.43
N GLN A 44 -0.56 12.55 9.71
CA GLN A 44 -1.04 13.05 8.42
C GLN A 44 -1.09 11.97 7.34
N ALA A 45 -0.11 11.06 7.28
CA ALA A 45 -0.13 9.95 6.35
C ALA A 45 -1.27 8.96 6.69
N LYS A 46 -1.54 8.75 7.97
CA LYS A 46 -2.65 7.90 8.45
C LYS A 46 -4.00 8.50 8.09
N GLU A 47 -4.21 9.80 8.27
CA GLU A 47 -5.42 10.51 7.84
C GLU A 47 -5.69 10.38 6.33
N LYS A 48 -4.62 10.32 5.53
CA LYS A 48 -4.69 10.11 4.08
C LYS A 48 -4.89 8.65 3.67
N ASN A 49 -4.98 7.71 4.63
CA ASN A 49 -4.98 6.26 4.40
C ASN A 49 -3.74 5.76 3.63
N TRP A 50 -2.58 6.35 3.90
CA TRP A 50 -1.30 5.97 3.29
C TRP A 50 -0.53 4.96 4.13
N VAL A 51 -0.87 4.80 5.42
CA VAL A 51 -0.19 3.92 6.37
C VAL A 51 -0.78 2.52 6.33
N HIS A 52 0.08 1.52 6.31
CA HIS A 52 -0.21 0.10 6.41
C HIS A 52 0.40 -0.44 7.71
N GLU A 53 -0.45 -0.80 8.68
CA GLU A 53 -0.04 -1.27 10.02
C GLU A 53 0.38 -2.75 10.03
N ASN A 54 0.87 -3.28 8.92
CA ASN A 54 1.32 -4.66 8.75
C ASN A 54 2.79 -4.71 8.31
N GLN A 55 3.29 -5.90 8.04
CA GLN A 55 4.63 -6.14 7.51
C GLN A 55 4.62 -6.74 6.09
N ASP A 56 3.52 -6.58 5.36
CA ASP A 56 3.42 -6.95 3.96
C ASP A 56 4.02 -5.85 3.08
N TYR A 57 5.35 -5.78 3.06
CA TYR A 57 6.08 -4.70 2.40
C TYR A 57 5.97 -4.78 0.87
N PRO A 58 5.86 -3.61 0.20
CA PRO A 58 5.97 -3.55 -1.24
C PRO A 58 7.39 -3.95 -1.68
N LYS A 59 7.49 -4.72 -2.78
CA LYS A 59 8.78 -5.16 -3.32
C LYS A 59 9.23 -4.30 -4.49
N ASN A 60 10.55 -4.17 -4.63
CA ASN A 60 11.22 -3.44 -5.72
C ASN A 60 10.84 -1.97 -5.83
N VAL A 61 10.39 -1.39 -4.73
CA VAL A 61 10.08 0.04 -4.61
C VAL A 61 10.54 0.57 -3.26
N TRP A 62 10.89 1.86 -3.23
CA TRP A 62 11.14 2.58 -2.00
C TRP A 62 9.84 3.01 -1.37
N PHE A 63 9.75 2.90 -0.04
CA PHE A 63 8.62 3.33 0.77
C PHE A 63 9.10 3.90 2.10
N VAL A 64 8.20 4.44 2.89
CA VAL A 64 8.49 5.05 4.20
C VAL A 64 8.12 4.08 5.32
N MET A 65 8.88 4.08 6.40
CA MET A 65 8.57 3.39 7.66
C MET A 65 8.51 4.37 8.81
N PHE A 66 7.61 4.11 9.78
CA PHE A 66 7.40 4.93 10.95
C PHE A 66 7.48 4.13 12.25
N TRP A 67 8.01 4.79 13.29
CA TRP A 67 8.02 4.30 14.67
C TRP A 67 7.61 5.43 15.62
N SER A 68 6.94 5.08 16.74
CA SER A 68 6.86 5.98 17.90
C SER A 68 8.17 5.94 18.67
N ILE A 69 8.50 7.04 19.34
CA ILE A 69 9.52 7.11 20.37
C ILE A 69 8.80 7.12 21.71
N ASP A 70 9.01 6.08 22.54
CA ASP A 70 8.18 5.83 23.70
C ASP A 70 8.78 6.35 25.01
N ASN A 71 10.03 6.84 25.00
CA ASN A 71 10.73 7.32 26.19
C ASN A 71 11.82 8.35 25.85
N GLY A 72 12.38 8.95 26.91
CA GLY A 72 13.46 9.93 26.79
C GLY A 72 12.98 11.31 26.31
N ASP A 73 13.95 12.17 26.00
CA ASP A 73 13.70 13.59 25.64
C ASP A 73 12.97 13.75 24.30
N TYR A 74 13.02 12.72 23.46
CA TYR A 74 12.38 12.70 22.15
C TYR A 74 11.04 11.91 22.14
N ALA A 75 10.53 11.53 23.31
CA ALA A 75 9.25 10.81 23.41
C ALA A 75 8.12 11.58 22.70
N GLY A 76 7.36 10.89 21.86
CA GLY A 76 6.26 11.47 21.09
C GLY A 76 6.67 12.23 19.82
N LEU A 77 7.96 12.38 19.51
CA LEU A 77 8.40 13.03 18.26
C LEU A 77 8.40 12.06 17.06
N GLY A 78 8.40 10.75 17.34
CA GLY A 78 8.42 9.71 16.31
C GLY A 78 9.77 9.57 15.60
N HIS A 79 9.91 8.47 14.86
CA HIS A 79 11.05 8.20 14.00
C HIS A 79 10.56 7.75 12.61
N ILE A 80 11.33 8.09 11.59
CA ILE A 80 11.00 7.82 10.19
C ILE A 80 12.24 7.36 9.42
N ALA A 81 12.05 6.45 8.47
CA ALA A 81 13.11 5.97 7.60
C ALA A 81 12.59 5.68 6.19
N LEU A 82 13.49 5.64 5.21
CA LEU A 82 13.24 5.07 3.89
C LEU A 82 13.58 3.59 3.90
N ALA A 83 12.76 2.78 3.26
CA ALA A 83 12.99 1.36 3.14
C ALA A 83 12.80 0.85 1.72
N TYR A 84 13.51 -0.22 1.39
CA TYR A 84 13.42 -0.95 0.13
C TYR A 84 13.48 -2.45 0.42
N VAL A 85 12.65 -3.24 -0.25
CA VAL A 85 12.67 -4.70 -0.19
C VAL A 85 12.80 -5.25 -1.61
N ASP A 86 13.80 -6.11 -1.86
CA ASP A 86 13.98 -6.74 -3.15
C ASP A 86 13.05 -7.96 -3.37
N ASP A 87 13.12 -8.58 -4.55
CA ASP A 87 12.32 -9.78 -4.88
C ASP A 87 12.63 -10.96 -3.96
N ALA A 88 13.87 -11.09 -3.51
CA ALA A 88 14.30 -12.15 -2.60
C ALA A 88 13.84 -11.91 -1.14
N GLY A 89 13.35 -10.70 -0.84
CA GLY A 89 12.91 -10.30 0.50
C GLY A 89 14.02 -9.66 1.33
N ASN A 90 15.17 -9.33 0.74
CA ASN A 90 16.21 -8.60 1.45
C ASN A 90 15.77 -7.15 1.64
N MET A 91 15.85 -6.67 2.87
CA MET A 91 15.44 -5.34 3.27
C MET A 91 16.64 -4.42 3.43
N GLN A 92 16.44 -3.15 3.08
CA GLN A 92 17.35 -2.05 3.39
C GLN A 92 16.51 -0.93 4.03
N ILE A 93 16.93 -0.45 5.19
CA ILE A 93 16.31 0.68 5.89
C ILE A 93 17.36 1.75 6.09
N HIS A 94 17.06 2.95 5.63
CA HIS A 94 17.95 4.11 5.67
C HIS A 94 17.30 5.25 6.47
N ASP A 95 18.01 5.74 7.46
CA ASP A 95 17.62 6.91 8.24
C ASP A 95 18.81 7.86 8.49
N SER A 96 18.60 8.91 9.27
CA SER A 96 19.67 9.83 9.65
C SER A 96 20.68 9.23 10.62
N GLU A 97 20.31 8.15 11.30
CA GLU A 97 21.10 7.51 12.36
C GLU A 97 22.00 6.39 11.84
N VAL A 98 21.64 5.84 10.65
CA VAL A 98 22.30 4.67 10.08
C VAL A 98 23.80 4.85 10.06
N HIS A 99 24.45 4.00 10.82
CA HIS A 99 25.89 3.80 10.79
C HIS A 99 26.67 5.08 10.51
N ARG A 100 26.45 6.06 11.36
CA ARG A 100 26.89 7.47 11.24
C ARG A 100 28.14 7.73 10.38
N ASN A 101 29.08 6.79 10.40
CA ASN A 101 30.35 6.88 9.66
C ASN A 101 30.38 6.10 8.35
N ALA A 102 29.67 4.96 8.23
CA ALA A 102 29.73 4.06 7.09
C ALA A 102 28.43 3.99 6.28
N ARG A 103 27.31 4.47 6.81
CA ARG A 103 25.99 4.51 6.15
C ARG A 103 25.53 3.20 5.57
N GLN A 104 25.80 2.13 6.31
CA GLN A 104 25.24 0.82 5.97
C GLN A 104 23.76 0.79 6.36
N PRO A 105 22.84 0.33 5.49
CA PRO A 105 21.44 0.21 5.85
C PRO A 105 21.23 -0.83 6.94
N TYR A 106 20.21 -0.64 7.77
CA TYR A 106 19.70 -1.75 8.57
C TYR A 106 19.00 -2.75 7.64
N THR A 107 19.04 -4.02 8.02
CA THR A 107 18.44 -5.10 7.22
C THR A 107 17.18 -5.67 7.86
N THR A 108 16.87 -5.28 9.08
CA THR A 108 15.68 -5.70 9.83
C THR A 108 15.14 -4.59 10.73
N LEU A 109 13.85 -4.68 11.08
CA LEU A 109 13.25 -3.79 12.10
C LEU A 109 13.95 -3.94 13.46
N SER A 110 14.39 -5.15 13.79
CA SER A 110 15.09 -5.42 15.06
C SER A 110 16.42 -4.70 15.14
N GLU A 111 17.15 -4.58 14.04
CA GLU A 111 18.40 -3.80 14.01
C GLU A 111 18.15 -2.32 14.30
N VAL A 112 17.08 -1.73 13.75
CA VAL A 112 16.67 -0.35 14.06
C VAL A 112 16.39 -0.23 15.57
N SER A 113 15.51 -1.09 16.10
CA SER A 113 15.13 -1.05 17.52
C SER A 113 16.31 -1.29 18.47
N ASN A 114 17.21 -2.20 18.12
CA ASN A 114 18.40 -2.51 18.92
C ASN A 114 19.38 -1.34 18.94
N TRP A 115 19.57 -0.66 17.78
CA TRP A 115 20.43 0.50 17.74
C TRP A 115 19.90 1.62 18.65
N PHE A 116 18.61 1.95 18.53
CA PHE A 116 17.96 2.95 19.39
C PHE A 116 17.97 2.51 20.87
N GLY A 117 17.73 1.24 21.15
CA GLY A 117 17.84 0.66 22.50
C GLY A 117 19.24 0.81 23.10
N SER A 118 20.30 0.70 22.29
CA SER A 118 21.70 0.88 22.74
C SER A 118 22.03 2.30 23.21
N VAL A 119 21.23 3.28 22.76
CA VAL A 119 21.34 4.69 23.20
C VAL A 119 20.20 5.09 24.16
N GLY A 120 19.50 4.11 24.73
CA GLY A 120 18.46 4.33 25.74
C GLY A 120 17.09 4.73 25.21
N THR A 121 16.86 4.67 23.90
CA THR A 121 15.59 5.04 23.27
C THR A 121 14.79 3.80 22.90
N ARG A 122 13.51 3.76 23.29
CA ARG A 122 12.60 2.66 22.91
C ARG A 122 11.73 3.10 21.75
N LEU A 123 11.70 2.25 20.72
CA LEU A 123 10.84 2.42 19.53
C LEU A 123 9.74 1.37 19.49
N THR A 124 8.53 1.79 19.07
CA THR A 124 7.44 0.89 18.65
C THR A 124 7.15 1.12 17.17
N TYR A 125 7.20 0.06 16.38
CA TYR A 125 6.89 0.13 14.95
C TYR A 125 5.42 0.47 14.72
N LEU A 126 5.14 1.49 13.90
CA LEU A 126 3.80 1.98 13.60
C LEU A 126 3.28 1.51 12.23
N GLY A 127 4.16 1.06 11.37
CA GLY A 127 3.79 0.63 10.03
C GLY A 127 4.66 1.26 8.92
N TRP A 128 4.31 0.92 7.69
CA TRP A 128 4.91 1.51 6.50
C TRP A 128 3.90 2.37 5.74
N SER A 129 4.39 3.29 4.92
CA SER A 129 3.56 4.26 4.20
C SER A 129 4.02 4.43 2.75
N ILE A 130 3.06 4.76 1.89
CA ILE A 130 3.31 5.08 0.48
C ILE A 130 3.94 6.45 0.28
N GLY A 131 4.08 7.25 1.34
CA GLY A 131 4.68 8.58 1.30
C GLY A 131 4.71 9.26 2.66
N ALA A 132 5.24 10.48 2.70
CA ALA A 132 5.30 11.36 3.88
C ALA A 132 5.14 12.83 3.46
N ASP A 133 4.73 13.70 4.38
CA ASP A 133 4.63 15.15 4.23
C ASP A 133 3.96 15.61 2.92
N GLY A 134 2.90 14.90 2.53
CA GLY A 134 2.13 15.20 1.32
C GLY A 134 2.74 14.67 0.02
N VAL A 135 3.92 14.05 0.05
CA VAL A 135 4.60 13.49 -1.11
C VAL A 135 4.44 11.98 -1.15
N LYS A 136 3.90 11.44 -2.25
CA LYS A 136 3.83 10.00 -2.50
C LYS A 136 5.10 9.51 -3.19
N LEU A 137 5.73 8.49 -2.60
CA LEU A 137 6.85 7.78 -3.21
C LEU A 137 6.37 6.72 -4.19
N ILE A 138 5.27 6.06 -3.83
CA ILE A 138 4.70 4.96 -4.60
C ILE A 138 3.19 5.13 -4.70
N GLU A 139 2.63 4.51 -5.72
CA GLU A 139 1.19 4.34 -5.85
C GLU A 139 0.84 2.86 -5.96
N GLU A 140 -0.27 2.48 -5.34
CA GLU A 140 -0.82 1.15 -5.55
C GLU A 140 -1.37 1.09 -6.98
N THR A 141 -0.67 0.36 -7.83
CA THR A 141 -1.23 0.01 -9.13
C THR A 141 -2.21 -1.13 -8.90
N GLN A 142 -3.49 -0.83 -9.04
CA GLN A 142 -4.42 -1.92 -9.27
C GLN A 142 -3.95 -2.58 -10.57
N GLU A 143 -3.27 -3.73 -10.47
CA GLU A 143 -3.30 -4.64 -11.59
C GLU A 143 -4.79 -4.91 -11.81
N LYS A 144 -5.35 -4.33 -12.87
CA LYS A 144 -6.53 -4.94 -13.45
C LYS A 144 -6.09 -6.36 -13.73
N ALA A 145 -6.55 -7.29 -12.91
CA ALA A 145 -6.30 -8.71 -13.16
C ALA A 145 -6.65 -8.87 -14.63
N LYS A 146 -5.65 -9.16 -15.47
CA LYS A 146 -5.89 -9.35 -16.90
C LYS A 146 -6.86 -10.52 -16.94
N ALA A 147 -8.13 -10.22 -17.21
CA ALA A 147 -9.11 -11.24 -17.42
C ALA A 147 -8.46 -12.25 -18.38
N LYS A 148 -8.40 -13.51 -17.99
CA LYS A 148 -7.87 -14.54 -18.88
C LYS A 148 -8.62 -14.37 -20.19
N LYS A 149 -7.91 -14.15 -21.29
CA LYS A 149 -8.49 -13.87 -22.59
C LYS A 149 -9.52 -14.98 -22.89
N GLY A 150 -10.83 -14.66 -22.83
CA GLY A 150 -11.91 -15.62 -23.04
C GLY A 150 -12.81 -15.90 -21.82
N GLU A 151 -12.46 -15.50 -20.58
CA GLU A 151 -13.40 -15.60 -19.46
C GLU A 151 -14.33 -14.38 -19.45
N ILE A 152 -15.65 -14.64 -19.52
CA ILE A 152 -16.69 -13.63 -19.36
C ILE A 152 -17.14 -13.68 -17.90
N MET A 153 -17.17 -12.50 -17.25
CA MET A 153 -17.70 -12.35 -15.90
C MET A 153 -18.70 -11.19 -15.90
N ILE A 154 -19.96 -11.47 -15.68
CA ILE A 154 -21.06 -10.51 -15.81
C ILE A 154 -22.08 -10.72 -14.70
N LEU A 155 -22.59 -9.62 -14.15
CA LEU A 155 -23.80 -9.61 -13.34
C LEU A 155 -24.99 -9.23 -14.20
N PHE A 156 -26.10 -9.96 -14.09
CA PHE A 156 -27.33 -9.62 -14.79
C PHE A 156 -28.56 -9.86 -13.92
N ARG A 157 -29.63 -9.12 -14.19
CA ARG A 157 -30.92 -9.24 -13.51
C ARG A 157 -31.98 -9.76 -14.48
N GLU A 158 -32.65 -10.82 -14.10
CA GLU A 158 -33.77 -11.38 -14.86
C GLU A 158 -35.10 -10.63 -14.61
N LYS A 159 -36.12 -10.93 -15.40
CA LYS A 159 -37.47 -10.36 -15.30
C LYS A 159 -38.12 -10.53 -13.93
N ASP A 160 -37.78 -11.62 -13.23
CA ASP A 160 -38.27 -11.95 -11.89
C ASP A 160 -37.54 -11.15 -10.78
N GLY A 161 -36.61 -10.24 -11.16
CA GLY A 161 -35.85 -9.40 -10.25
C GLY A 161 -34.60 -10.07 -9.64
N LYS A 162 -34.39 -11.36 -9.89
CA LYS A 162 -33.23 -12.08 -9.37
C LYS A 162 -31.94 -11.68 -10.08
N VAL A 163 -30.87 -11.55 -9.31
CA VAL A 163 -29.52 -11.26 -9.83
C VAL A 163 -28.73 -12.55 -9.97
N TYR A 164 -28.10 -12.71 -11.10
CA TYR A 164 -27.22 -13.83 -11.41
C TYR A 164 -25.83 -13.36 -11.72
N TRP A 165 -24.86 -14.18 -11.36
CA TRP A 165 -23.46 -14.02 -11.69
C TRP A 165 -23.04 -15.05 -12.73
N LEU A 166 -22.62 -14.60 -13.91
CA LEU A 166 -22.09 -15.44 -14.99
C LEU A 166 -20.56 -15.44 -14.91
N VAL A 167 -19.94 -16.61 -14.89
CA VAL A 167 -18.49 -16.82 -15.01
C VAL A 167 -18.24 -17.88 -16.06
N GLY A 168 -17.56 -17.49 -17.14
CA GLY A 168 -17.37 -18.38 -18.28
C GLY A 168 -18.71 -18.83 -18.85
N ASN A 169 -19.00 -20.11 -18.74
CA ASN A 169 -20.26 -20.75 -19.22
C ASN A 169 -21.25 -21.12 -18.10
N LYS A 170 -20.98 -20.68 -16.85
CA LYS A 170 -21.85 -21.03 -15.70
C LYS A 170 -22.44 -19.78 -15.09
N TYR A 171 -23.70 -19.78 -14.77
CA TYR A 171 -24.33 -18.71 -14.00
C TYR A 171 -24.92 -19.22 -12.70
N THR A 172 -24.82 -18.45 -11.65
CA THR A 172 -25.26 -18.78 -10.30
C THR A 172 -26.15 -17.66 -9.77
N TYR A 173 -27.28 -18.05 -9.16
CA TYR A 173 -28.16 -17.08 -8.50
C TYR A 173 -27.49 -16.47 -7.25
N VAL A 174 -27.49 -15.15 -7.17
CA VAL A 174 -27.00 -14.40 -6.01
C VAL A 174 -28.12 -14.21 -5.01
N LYS A 175 -28.16 -15.05 -3.97
CA LYS A 175 -29.29 -15.12 -3.02
C LYS A 175 -29.36 -13.93 -2.07
N ASN A 176 -28.20 -13.40 -1.65
CA ASN A 176 -28.12 -12.39 -0.60
C ASN A 176 -27.47 -11.09 -1.10
N PRO A 177 -27.94 -9.92 -0.64
CA PRO A 177 -27.28 -8.63 -0.97
C PRO A 177 -25.80 -8.57 -0.56
N SER A 178 -25.43 -9.18 0.56
CA SER A 178 -24.05 -9.27 1.02
C SER A 178 -23.14 -10.05 0.07
N ASP A 179 -23.67 -11.10 -0.57
CA ASP A 179 -22.92 -11.89 -1.55
C ASP A 179 -22.73 -11.09 -2.85
N LEU A 180 -23.72 -10.28 -3.24
CA LEU A 180 -23.60 -9.37 -4.37
C LEU A 180 -22.45 -8.38 -4.18
N VAL A 181 -22.35 -7.76 -3.01
CA VAL A 181 -21.24 -6.83 -2.69
C VAL A 181 -19.89 -7.52 -2.78
N LYS A 182 -19.76 -8.74 -2.25
CA LYS A 182 -18.52 -9.53 -2.34
C LYS A 182 -18.14 -9.85 -3.79
N ILE A 183 -19.14 -10.29 -4.59
CA ILE A 183 -18.95 -10.59 -6.01
C ILE A 183 -18.53 -9.34 -6.78
N GLN A 184 -19.19 -8.21 -6.59
CA GLN A 184 -18.81 -6.94 -7.21
C GLN A 184 -17.39 -6.50 -6.82
N THR A 185 -17.00 -6.70 -5.56
CA THR A 185 -15.64 -6.44 -5.09
C THR A 185 -14.62 -7.33 -5.79
N LEU A 186 -14.92 -8.62 -5.94
CA LEU A 186 -14.05 -9.56 -6.66
C LEU A 186 -13.96 -9.23 -8.16
N MET A 187 -15.09 -8.90 -8.79
CA MET A 187 -15.13 -8.49 -10.19
C MET A 187 -14.30 -7.23 -10.44
N ASN A 188 -14.47 -6.22 -9.58
CA ASN A 188 -13.70 -4.97 -9.65
C ASN A 188 -12.20 -5.23 -9.50
N LYS A 189 -11.79 -6.04 -8.52
CA LYS A 189 -10.39 -6.47 -8.35
C LYS A 189 -9.84 -7.21 -9.58
N ALA A 190 -10.69 -7.98 -10.25
CA ALA A 190 -10.35 -8.71 -11.47
C ALA A 190 -10.45 -7.86 -12.76
N GLY A 191 -10.85 -6.58 -12.65
CA GLY A 191 -10.94 -5.65 -13.78
C GLY A 191 -12.18 -5.83 -14.65
N TYR A 192 -13.21 -6.51 -14.12
CA TYR A 192 -14.51 -6.66 -14.80
C TYR A 192 -15.46 -5.54 -14.43
N ASP A 193 -16.44 -5.30 -15.32
CA ASP A 193 -17.55 -4.40 -15.05
C ASP A 193 -18.43 -4.97 -13.92
N THR A 194 -18.77 -4.12 -12.96
CA THR A 194 -19.61 -4.46 -11.81
C THR A 194 -21.07 -4.05 -11.96
N TRP A 195 -21.45 -3.53 -13.13
CA TRP A 195 -22.84 -3.21 -13.43
C TRP A 195 -23.72 -4.44 -13.50
N ILE A 196 -24.96 -4.30 -13.02
CA ILE A 196 -25.97 -5.33 -13.19
C ILE A 196 -26.70 -5.07 -14.50
N HIS A 197 -26.41 -5.86 -15.52
CA HIS A 197 -27.06 -5.75 -16.82
C HIS A 197 -28.53 -6.13 -16.73
N THR A 198 -29.39 -5.33 -17.33
CA THR A 198 -30.86 -5.50 -17.31
C THR A 198 -31.45 -5.63 -18.71
N ASP A 199 -30.66 -5.51 -19.77
CA ASP A 199 -31.11 -5.72 -21.14
C ASP A 199 -31.34 -7.21 -21.40
N LEU A 200 -32.62 -7.58 -21.51
CA LEU A 200 -33.05 -8.97 -21.66
C LEU A 200 -32.56 -9.63 -22.96
N LYS A 201 -32.37 -8.87 -24.04
CA LYS A 201 -31.85 -9.40 -25.30
C LYS A 201 -30.38 -9.76 -25.17
N GLN A 202 -29.59 -8.90 -24.50
CA GLN A 202 -28.20 -9.21 -24.20
C GLN A 202 -28.09 -10.39 -23.25
N ILE A 203 -28.93 -10.47 -22.23
CA ILE A 203 -28.94 -11.57 -21.25
C ILE A 203 -29.25 -12.90 -21.94
N GLU A 204 -30.25 -12.95 -22.80
CA GLU A 204 -30.58 -14.20 -23.57
C GLU A 204 -29.44 -14.59 -24.52
N TYR A 205 -28.81 -13.63 -25.16
CA TYR A 205 -27.64 -13.89 -26.00
C TYR A 205 -26.48 -14.48 -25.20
N LEU A 206 -26.16 -13.90 -24.04
CA LEU A 206 -25.11 -14.38 -23.13
C LEU A 206 -25.42 -15.79 -22.59
N LYS A 207 -26.69 -16.08 -22.24
CA LYS A 207 -27.10 -17.41 -21.82
C LYS A 207 -26.95 -18.45 -22.94
N ARG A 208 -27.24 -18.10 -24.18
CA ARG A 208 -27.00 -18.96 -25.33
C ARG A 208 -25.53 -19.25 -25.56
N LEU A 209 -24.66 -18.24 -25.45
CA LEU A 209 -23.20 -18.42 -25.53
C LEU A 209 -22.69 -19.34 -24.43
N ALA A 210 -23.20 -19.21 -23.20
CA ALA A 210 -22.85 -20.07 -22.07
C ALA A 210 -23.29 -21.54 -22.21
N GLN A 211 -24.29 -21.80 -23.06
CA GLN A 211 -24.77 -23.16 -23.33
C GLN A 211 -24.09 -23.83 -24.52
N LEU A 212 -23.34 -23.08 -25.34
CA LEU A 212 -22.68 -23.56 -26.54
C LEU A 212 -21.25 -24.06 -26.31
N VAL A 213 -20.77 -24.01 -25.08
CA VAL A 213 -19.45 -24.50 -24.63
C VAL A 213 -19.63 -25.62 -23.63
#